data_61c1b1c674aa1bbf0fcff901e23f22e1
#
_entry.id   61c1b1c674aa1bbf0fcff901e23f22e1
#
_cell.length_a   1.000
_cell.length_b   1.000
_cell.length_c   1.000
_cell.angle_alpha   90.00
_cell.angle_beta   90.00
_cell.angle_gamma   90.00
#
_symmetry.space_group_name_H-M   'P 1'
#
loop_
_entity.id
_entity.type
_entity.pdbx_description
1 polymer ?
#
loop_
_entity_poly.entity_id
_entity_poly.type
_entity_poly.pdbx_seq_one_letter_code
_entity_poly.pdbx_strand_id
1 'polypeptide(L)'
;MELPVNLFKRAIRAGRLQVGLWSCLSSNMSVEVLAGAGFDWLVLDCEHSPNELPMVLSQLQAAAGGTAHPIVRPPWNDAVRIKGFLDAGVQTLLVPYVQNEAEARRAVAATRYPPRGVRGFASATRASRFGRVKDYHTRCEEEICVLVQVETRAALGNLEAIAHVEGVDGVFIGPGDLSADLGHLGNAAHPEVQAVIEDAIGRIKAAGSIPGTLTGDETLARRYIELGCLFTGVGADVGILARGAEQLARRFKTPV
;
A
#
# COMPACT_ATOMS: atom_id res chain seq x y z
N MET A 1 -4.70 11.25 25.42
CA MET A 1 -3.69 10.86 24.42
C MET A 1 -3.99 11.59 23.14
N GLU A 2 -2.93 11.99 22.42
CA GLU A 2 -3.07 12.62 21.12
C GLU A 2 -3.44 11.62 20.03
N LEU A 3 -4.06 12.10 18.95
CA LEU A 3 -4.33 11.32 17.74
C LEU A 3 -3.00 10.87 17.12
N PRO A 4 -2.82 9.57 16.82
CA PRO A 4 -1.61 9.09 16.15
C PRO A 4 -1.44 9.75 14.78
N VAL A 5 -0.25 10.28 14.52
CA VAL A 5 0.08 11.00 13.29
C VAL A 5 0.48 10.02 12.19
N ASN A 6 -0.05 10.19 10.99
CA ASN A 6 0.34 9.45 9.80
C ASN A 6 1.49 10.17 9.07
N LEU A 7 2.73 9.79 9.42
CA LEU A 7 3.93 10.42 8.85
C LEU A 7 4.08 10.13 7.35
N PHE A 8 3.66 8.95 6.88
CA PHE A 8 3.66 8.59 5.45
C PHE A 8 2.72 9.51 4.64
N LYS A 9 1.46 9.67 5.08
CA LYS A 9 0.50 10.57 4.44
C LYS A 9 1.05 12.00 4.33
N ARG A 10 1.63 12.50 5.41
CA ARG A 10 2.22 13.83 5.44
C ARG A 10 3.43 13.94 4.52
N ALA A 11 4.26 12.89 4.42
CA ALA A 11 5.42 12.86 3.55
C ALA A 11 5.04 12.92 2.08
N ILE A 12 4.14 12.04 1.61
CA ILE A 12 3.72 12.02 0.21
C ILE A 12 3.00 13.31 -0.19
N ARG A 13 2.16 13.86 0.68
CA ARG A 13 1.48 15.16 0.45
C ARG A 13 2.45 16.33 0.40
N ALA A 14 3.58 16.24 1.08
CA ALA A 14 4.67 17.23 1.01
C ALA A 14 5.63 17.00 -0.18
N GLY A 15 5.31 16.09 -1.10
CA GLY A 15 6.14 15.75 -2.25
C GLY A 15 7.43 15.02 -1.91
N ARG A 16 7.53 14.39 -0.73
CA ARG A 16 8.73 13.66 -0.32
C ARG A 16 8.64 12.20 -0.72
N LEU A 17 9.66 11.74 -1.44
CA LEU A 17 9.81 10.34 -1.83
C LEU A 17 9.75 9.43 -0.60
N GLN A 18 9.02 8.33 -0.74
CA GLN A 18 8.92 7.26 0.22
C GLN A 18 9.25 5.93 -0.45
N VAL A 19 10.29 5.26 0.01
CA VAL A 19 10.73 3.96 -0.50
C VAL A 19 10.27 2.86 0.44
N GLY A 20 9.66 1.81 -0.09
CA GLY A 20 9.07 0.76 0.73
C GLY A 20 9.29 -0.65 0.23
N LEU A 21 8.82 -1.60 1.04
CA LEU A 21 8.95 -3.02 0.76
C LEU A 21 7.62 -3.75 1.00
N TRP A 22 7.37 -4.81 0.22
CA TRP A 22 6.25 -5.74 0.44
C TRP A 22 6.60 -6.77 1.51
N SER A 23 5.72 -6.96 2.49
CA SER A 23 5.81 -8.01 3.49
C SER A 23 4.76 -9.08 3.22
N CYS A 24 5.19 -10.21 2.64
CA CYS A 24 4.38 -11.33 2.20
C CYS A 24 4.52 -12.56 3.11
N LEU A 25 5.51 -12.60 4.01
CA LEU A 25 5.78 -13.75 4.86
C LEU A 25 4.77 -13.93 6.01
N SER A 26 3.84 -13.00 6.16
CA SER A 26 2.79 -13.03 7.20
C SER A 26 3.33 -13.25 8.62
N SER A 27 4.55 -12.76 8.89
CA SER A 27 5.27 -12.96 10.13
C SER A 27 5.55 -11.62 10.83
N ASN A 28 5.21 -11.53 12.12
CA ASN A 28 5.58 -10.39 12.94
C ASN A 28 7.09 -10.25 13.12
N MET A 29 7.84 -11.38 13.16
CA MET A 29 9.29 -11.37 13.25
C MET A 29 9.94 -10.74 12.00
N SER A 30 9.46 -11.09 10.80
CA SER A 30 9.97 -10.47 9.57
C SER A 30 9.65 -8.97 9.53
N VAL A 31 8.44 -8.57 9.94
CA VAL A 31 8.04 -7.16 9.99
C VAL A 31 8.89 -6.37 11.00
N GLU A 32 9.20 -6.93 12.17
CA GLU A 32 10.09 -6.31 13.16
C GLU A 32 11.49 -6.02 12.59
N VAL A 33 12.07 -7.02 11.91
CA VAL A 33 13.38 -6.88 11.22
C VAL A 33 13.31 -5.79 10.14
N LEU A 34 12.27 -5.82 9.29
CA LEU A 34 12.14 -4.91 8.16
C LEU A 34 11.80 -3.48 8.59
N ALA A 35 11.02 -3.30 9.66
CA ALA A 35 10.63 -1.99 10.16
C ALA A 35 11.83 -1.16 10.65
N GLY A 36 12.93 -1.81 11.03
CA GLY A 36 14.20 -1.18 11.42
C GLY A 36 15.23 -1.10 10.29
N ALA A 37 14.93 -1.60 9.09
CA ALA A 37 15.90 -1.71 7.99
C ALA A 37 16.13 -0.41 7.19
N GLY A 38 15.40 0.66 7.49
CA GLY A 38 15.55 1.97 6.84
C GLY A 38 14.56 2.24 5.70
N PHE A 39 13.57 1.37 5.47
CA PHE A 39 12.45 1.67 4.59
C PHE A 39 11.52 2.70 5.23
N ASP A 40 10.90 3.56 4.40
CA ASP A 40 9.92 4.53 4.87
C ASP A 40 8.56 3.87 5.16
N TRP A 41 8.23 2.79 4.46
CA TRP A 41 6.96 2.05 4.61
C TRP A 41 7.08 0.57 4.29
N LEU A 42 6.14 -0.22 4.85
CA LEU A 42 5.98 -1.64 4.57
C LEU A 42 4.52 -1.94 4.22
N VAL A 43 4.27 -2.67 3.13
CA VAL A 43 2.93 -3.23 2.87
C VAL A 43 2.79 -4.55 3.59
N LEU A 44 1.83 -4.64 4.51
CA LEU A 44 1.33 -5.88 5.07
C LEU A 44 0.26 -6.42 4.11
N ASP A 45 0.64 -7.40 3.30
CA ASP A 45 -0.18 -7.87 2.20
C ASP A 45 -1.21 -8.91 2.68
N CYS A 46 -2.51 -8.63 2.46
CA CYS A 46 -3.60 -9.55 2.73
C CYS A 46 -4.32 -10.00 1.46
N GLU A 47 -3.88 -9.57 0.29
CA GLU A 47 -4.44 -9.98 -1.00
C GLU A 47 -3.76 -11.26 -1.51
N HIS A 48 -2.43 -11.25 -1.62
CA HIS A 48 -1.65 -12.37 -2.18
C HIS A 48 -0.77 -13.08 -1.13
N SER A 49 -1.07 -12.89 0.14
CA SER A 49 -0.37 -13.55 1.25
C SER A 49 -1.38 -14.15 2.24
N PRO A 50 -1.05 -15.25 2.94
CA PRO A 50 -1.94 -15.86 3.92
C PRO A 50 -2.01 -15.02 5.20
N ASN A 51 -2.42 -13.76 5.08
CA ASN A 51 -2.39 -12.75 6.14
C ASN A 51 -3.81 -12.30 6.49
N GLU A 52 -4.19 -12.49 7.73
CA GLU A 52 -5.53 -12.19 8.25
C GLU A 52 -5.45 -11.13 9.36
N LEU A 53 -6.58 -10.54 9.75
CA LEU A 53 -6.65 -9.45 10.72
C LEU A 53 -5.88 -9.71 12.04
N PRO A 54 -5.93 -10.90 12.68
CA PRO A 54 -5.12 -11.16 13.88
C PRO A 54 -3.61 -11.10 13.63
N MET A 55 -3.17 -11.57 12.46
CA MET A 55 -1.76 -11.53 12.07
C MET A 55 -1.32 -10.09 11.76
N VAL A 56 -2.15 -9.33 11.06
CA VAL A 56 -1.91 -7.89 10.81
C VAL A 56 -1.81 -7.13 12.13
N LEU A 57 -2.66 -7.41 13.12
CA LEU A 57 -2.57 -6.80 14.45
C LEU A 57 -1.21 -7.07 15.10
N SER A 58 -0.72 -8.31 15.07
CA SER A 58 0.61 -8.68 15.58
C SER A 58 1.74 -7.96 14.83
N GLN A 59 1.63 -7.88 13.51
CA GLN A 59 2.61 -7.17 12.66
C GLN A 59 2.61 -5.66 12.91
N LEU A 60 1.44 -5.04 13.14
CA LEU A 60 1.36 -3.62 13.54
C LEU A 60 2.01 -3.35 14.89
N GLN A 61 1.95 -4.32 15.81
CA GLN A 61 2.63 -4.23 17.10
C GLN A 61 4.16 -4.34 16.93
N ALA A 62 4.62 -5.25 16.09
CA ALA A 62 6.03 -5.44 15.76
C ALA A 62 6.62 -4.20 15.03
N ALA A 63 5.90 -3.66 14.05
CA ALA A 63 6.32 -2.46 13.33
C ALA A 63 6.45 -1.21 14.22
N ALA A 64 5.74 -1.16 15.34
CA ALA A 64 5.77 -0.01 16.25
C ALA A 64 7.15 0.24 16.90
N GLY A 65 8.04 -0.74 16.87
CA GLY A 65 9.43 -0.60 17.34
C GLY A 65 10.40 -0.04 16.29
N GLY A 66 9.98 0.06 15.04
CA GLY A 66 10.78 0.56 13.92
C GLY A 66 10.35 1.93 13.41
N THR A 67 10.91 2.33 12.27
CA THR A 67 10.64 3.62 11.62
C THR A 67 9.73 3.51 10.41
N ALA A 68 9.59 2.33 9.82
CA ALA A 68 8.77 2.12 8.64
C ALA A 68 7.27 2.20 8.96
N HIS A 69 6.53 2.97 8.17
CA HIS A 69 5.08 3.11 8.31
C HIS A 69 4.35 1.88 7.74
N PRO A 70 3.53 1.17 8.53
CA PRO A 70 2.79 0.02 8.02
C PRO A 70 1.59 0.46 7.17
N ILE A 71 1.53 -0.04 5.94
CA ILE A 71 0.41 0.07 5.01
C ILE A 71 -0.25 -1.30 4.93
N VAL A 72 -1.56 -1.39 4.95
CA VAL A 72 -2.25 -2.67 4.76
C VAL A 72 -2.90 -2.69 3.38
N ARG A 73 -2.61 -3.73 2.60
CA ARG A 73 -3.37 -4.06 1.42
C ARG A 73 -4.46 -5.07 1.80
N PRO A 74 -5.74 -4.65 1.88
CA PRO A 74 -6.84 -5.59 2.16
C PRO A 74 -6.98 -6.58 1.02
N PRO A 75 -7.63 -7.76 1.23
CA PRO A 75 -7.80 -8.75 0.17
C PRO A 75 -8.75 -8.29 -0.94
N TRP A 76 -9.57 -7.29 -0.67
CA TRP A 76 -10.52 -6.70 -1.60
C TRP A 76 -11.01 -5.33 -1.12
N ASN A 77 -11.65 -4.57 -2.02
CA ASN A 77 -12.39 -3.34 -1.69
C ASN A 77 -13.69 -3.68 -0.94
N ASP A 78 -13.57 -4.15 0.30
CA ASP A 78 -14.65 -4.64 1.15
C ASP A 78 -14.74 -3.81 2.45
N ALA A 79 -15.89 -3.19 2.69
CA ALA A 79 -16.10 -2.30 3.83
C ALA A 79 -15.98 -3.03 5.19
N VAL A 80 -16.29 -4.32 5.25
CA VAL A 80 -16.19 -5.12 6.49
C VAL A 80 -14.72 -5.35 6.84
N ARG A 81 -13.91 -5.73 5.84
CA ARG A 81 -12.47 -5.95 6.01
C ARG A 81 -11.75 -4.64 6.33
N ILE A 82 -12.03 -3.57 5.58
CA ILE A 82 -11.47 -2.24 5.80
C ILE A 82 -11.75 -1.74 7.22
N LYS A 83 -13.01 -1.86 7.70
CA LYS A 83 -13.39 -1.51 9.07
C LYS A 83 -12.54 -2.26 10.10
N GLY A 84 -12.35 -3.57 9.95
CA GLY A 84 -11.56 -4.39 10.86
C GLY A 84 -10.11 -3.92 10.96
N PHE A 85 -9.46 -3.65 9.84
CA PHE A 85 -8.10 -3.13 9.80
C PHE A 85 -7.99 -1.74 10.44
N LEU A 86 -8.93 -0.83 10.13
CA LEU A 86 -8.95 0.50 10.76
C LEU A 86 -9.13 0.41 12.28
N ASP A 87 -9.97 -0.50 12.78
CA ASP A 87 -10.18 -0.68 14.22
C ASP A 87 -8.95 -1.32 14.89
N ALA A 88 -8.18 -2.13 14.18
CA ALA A 88 -6.87 -2.60 14.61
C ALA A 88 -5.80 -1.48 14.64
N GLY A 89 -6.10 -0.30 14.11
CA GLY A 89 -5.23 0.88 14.15
C GLY A 89 -4.39 1.11 12.90
N VAL A 90 -4.77 0.51 11.76
CA VAL A 90 -4.20 0.85 10.45
C VAL A 90 -4.57 2.29 10.10
N GLN A 91 -3.61 3.06 9.64
CA GLN A 91 -3.81 4.43 9.19
C GLN A 91 -3.67 4.60 7.67
N THR A 92 -3.02 3.65 7.00
CA THR A 92 -2.85 3.68 5.53
C THR A 92 -3.32 2.38 4.91
N LEU A 93 -4.22 2.49 3.95
CA LEU A 93 -4.75 1.36 3.17
C LEU A 93 -4.31 1.49 1.72
N LEU A 94 -3.91 0.38 1.11
CA LEU A 94 -3.72 0.23 -0.33
C LEU A 94 -4.85 -0.67 -0.85
N VAL A 95 -5.95 -0.07 -1.33
CA VAL A 95 -7.14 -0.81 -1.75
C VAL A 95 -6.94 -1.35 -3.16
N PRO A 96 -6.92 -2.69 -3.36
CA PRO A 96 -6.62 -3.28 -4.66
C PRO A 96 -7.80 -3.22 -5.63
N TYR A 97 -7.49 -3.41 -6.91
CA TYR A 97 -8.42 -3.69 -7.99
C TYR A 97 -9.54 -2.67 -8.17
N VAL A 98 -9.24 -1.38 -8.00
CA VAL A 98 -10.20 -0.29 -8.19
C VAL A 98 -10.33 0.03 -9.68
N GLN A 99 -11.55 -0.19 -10.25
CA GLN A 99 -11.80 -0.13 -11.68
C GLN A 99 -12.38 1.20 -12.17
N ASN A 100 -13.02 1.97 -11.28
CA ASN A 100 -13.75 3.17 -11.63
C ASN A 100 -13.96 4.10 -10.44
N GLU A 101 -14.47 5.30 -10.73
CA GLU A 101 -14.78 6.33 -9.72
C GLU A 101 -15.70 5.83 -8.61
N ALA A 102 -16.74 5.04 -8.94
CA ALA A 102 -17.68 4.53 -7.94
C ALA A 102 -17.01 3.58 -6.95
N GLU A 103 -16.05 2.79 -7.42
CA GLU A 103 -15.25 1.89 -6.55
C GLU A 103 -14.26 2.66 -5.68
N ALA A 104 -13.62 3.70 -6.23
CA ALA A 104 -12.78 4.58 -5.44
C ALA A 104 -13.59 5.30 -4.34
N ARG A 105 -14.78 5.80 -4.67
CA ARG A 105 -15.71 6.39 -3.67
C ARG A 105 -16.14 5.40 -2.61
N ARG A 106 -16.40 4.13 -2.97
CA ARG A 106 -16.70 3.06 -1.99
C ARG A 106 -15.53 2.80 -1.04
N ALA A 107 -14.30 2.77 -1.57
CA ALA A 107 -13.09 2.61 -0.75
C ALA A 107 -12.96 3.75 0.28
N VAL A 108 -13.12 4.99 -0.14
CA VAL A 108 -13.10 6.16 0.76
C VAL A 108 -14.24 6.08 1.77
N ALA A 109 -15.49 5.81 1.33
CA ALA A 109 -16.65 5.74 2.21
C ALA A 109 -16.49 4.66 3.30
N ALA A 110 -15.82 3.54 2.99
CA ALA A 110 -15.53 2.48 3.97
C ALA A 110 -14.59 2.94 5.10
N THR A 111 -13.85 4.03 4.90
CA THR A 111 -12.94 4.59 5.92
C THR A 111 -13.55 5.71 6.76
N ARG A 112 -14.74 6.21 6.38
CA ARG A 112 -15.40 7.36 7.00
C ARG A 112 -16.58 6.93 7.85
N TYR A 113 -16.76 7.58 8.98
CA TYR A 113 -17.99 7.40 9.79
C TYR A 113 -19.18 8.12 9.15
N PRO A 114 -20.45 7.64 9.42
CA PRO A 114 -21.63 8.38 9.01
C PRO A 114 -21.63 9.85 9.54
N PRO A 115 -22.19 10.83 8.80
CA PRO A 115 -22.89 10.68 7.52
C PRO A 115 -21.97 10.67 6.29
N ARG A 116 -20.65 10.83 6.44
CA ARG A 116 -19.68 10.95 5.34
C ARG A 116 -19.29 9.61 4.73
N GLY A 117 -19.62 8.48 5.37
CA GLY A 117 -19.32 7.14 4.90
C GLY A 117 -20.12 6.06 5.62
N VAL A 118 -19.60 4.83 5.56
CA VAL A 118 -20.28 3.62 6.04
C VAL A 118 -19.49 2.84 7.10
N ARG A 119 -18.39 3.40 7.61
CA ARG A 119 -17.59 2.75 8.65
C ARG A 119 -18.42 2.57 9.91
N GLY A 120 -18.59 1.31 10.38
CA GLY A 120 -19.26 1.00 11.63
C GLY A 120 -18.50 1.57 12.84
N PHE A 121 -19.25 2.07 13.83
CA PHE A 121 -18.71 2.70 15.03
C PHE A 121 -18.49 1.67 16.16
N ALA A 122 -17.34 1.80 16.83
CA ALA A 122 -17.08 1.16 18.11
C ALA A 122 -16.26 2.12 19.00
N SER A 123 -16.68 2.27 20.27
CA SER A 123 -16.15 3.32 21.17
C SER A 123 -14.72 3.10 21.65
N ALA A 124 -14.25 1.84 21.72
CA ALA A 124 -12.99 1.50 22.38
C ALA A 124 -12.17 0.49 21.57
N THR A 125 -11.76 0.88 20.35
CA THR A 125 -10.87 0.09 19.51
C THR A 125 -9.39 0.40 19.78
N ARG A 126 -8.47 -0.42 19.26
CA ARG A 126 -7.02 -0.12 19.32
C ARG A 126 -6.71 1.21 18.63
N ALA A 127 -7.40 1.54 17.54
CA ALA A 127 -7.24 2.79 16.81
C ALA A 127 -7.43 4.02 17.68
N SER A 128 -8.44 4.01 18.57
CA SER A 128 -8.70 5.08 19.53
C SER A 128 -7.85 4.99 20.82
N ARG A 129 -6.82 4.12 20.81
CA ARG A 129 -6.05 3.77 22.03
C ARG A 129 -6.97 3.32 23.15
N PHE A 130 -7.93 2.46 22.82
CA PHE A 130 -8.96 1.94 23.75
C PHE A 130 -9.78 3.05 24.40
N GLY A 131 -10.19 4.05 23.61
CA GLY A 131 -10.97 5.19 24.06
C GLY A 131 -10.18 6.29 24.80
N ARG A 132 -8.83 6.22 24.81
CA ARG A 132 -7.99 7.25 25.44
C ARG A 132 -7.79 8.48 24.56
N VAL A 133 -7.92 8.36 23.23
CA VAL A 133 -7.99 9.50 22.30
C VAL A 133 -9.45 9.91 22.18
N LYS A 134 -9.84 10.96 22.90
CA LYS A 134 -11.26 11.33 23.12
C LYS A 134 -11.96 11.83 21.85
N ASP A 135 -11.23 12.51 20.98
CA ASP A 135 -11.69 13.11 19.73
C ASP A 135 -11.39 12.22 18.49
N TYR A 136 -11.00 10.94 18.68
CA TYR A 136 -10.64 10.03 17.62
C TYR A 136 -11.69 9.97 16.50
N HIS A 137 -12.97 9.78 16.86
CA HIS A 137 -14.03 9.52 15.89
C HIS A 137 -14.37 10.74 15.02
N THR A 138 -14.09 11.94 15.49
CA THR A 138 -14.30 13.19 14.74
C THR A 138 -13.09 13.62 13.92
N ARG A 139 -11.89 13.13 14.28
CA ARG A 139 -10.63 13.59 13.67
C ARG A 139 -9.82 12.50 12.96
N CYS A 140 -10.16 11.23 13.12
CA CYS A 140 -9.35 10.13 12.56
C CYS A 140 -9.13 10.26 11.03
N GLU A 141 -10.05 10.89 10.30
CA GLU A 141 -9.93 11.13 8.86
C GLU A 141 -8.70 11.97 8.47
N GLU A 142 -8.26 12.86 9.35
CA GLU A 142 -7.07 13.68 9.14
C GLU A 142 -5.84 12.81 8.90
N GLU A 143 -5.78 11.65 9.57
CA GLU A 143 -4.63 10.75 9.60
C GLU A 143 -4.88 9.40 8.90
N ILE A 144 -6.06 9.16 8.31
CA ILE A 144 -6.30 8.01 7.43
C ILE A 144 -5.87 8.37 6.01
N CYS A 145 -5.03 7.53 5.43
CA CYS A 145 -4.54 7.61 4.07
C CYS A 145 -5.17 6.49 3.23
N VAL A 146 -5.79 6.84 2.11
CA VAL A 146 -6.41 5.90 1.19
C VAL A 146 -5.65 5.94 -0.14
N LEU A 147 -4.94 4.86 -0.42
CA LEU A 147 -4.31 4.62 -1.71
C LEU A 147 -5.17 3.62 -2.47
N VAL A 148 -5.39 3.84 -3.75
CA VAL A 148 -6.15 2.92 -4.62
C VAL A 148 -5.25 2.34 -5.70
N GLN A 149 -5.39 1.04 -5.96
CA GLN A 149 -4.57 0.33 -6.94
C GLN A 149 -5.33 0.20 -8.26
N VAL A 150 -4.72 0.67 -9.35
CA VAL A 150 -5.19 0.53 -10.73
C VAL A 150 -4.27 -0.44 -11.47
N GLU A 151 -4.82 -1.47 -12.08
CA GLU A 151 -4.04 -2.60 -12.58
C GLU A 151 -4.71 -3.34 -13.74
N THR A 152 -5.64 -2.67 -14.43
CA THR A 152 -6.29 -3.17 -15.64
C THR A 152 -6.46 -2.07 -16.67
N ARG A 153 -6.66 -2.43 -17.95
CA ARG A 153 -7.03 -1.48 -19.02
C ARG A 153 -8.30 -0.69 -18.69
N ALA A 154 -9.29 -1.34 -18.07
CA ALA A 154 -10.53 -0.70 -17.66
C ALA A 154 -10.27 0.38 -16.60
N ALA A 155 -9.45 0.08 -15.58
CA ALA A 155 -9.05 1.04 -14.55
C ALA A 155 -8.25 2.20 -15.15
N LEU A 156 -7.31 1.92 -16.06
CA LEU A 156 -6.56 2.96 -16.78
C LEU A 156 -7.45 3.85 -17.65
N GLY A 157 -8.53 3.30 -18.21
CA GLY A 157 -9.54 4.10 -18.93
C GLY A 157 -10.31 5.08 -18.04
N ASN A 158 -10.32 4.84 -16.72
CA ASN A 158 -10.99 5.65 -15.71
C ASN A 158 -10.03 6.40 -14.77
N LEU A 159 -8.73 6.43 -15.11
CA LEU A 159 -7.65 6.82 -14.20
C LEU A 159 -7.85 8.22 -13.60
N GLU A 160 -8.18 9.21 -14.43
CA GLU A 160 -8.38 10.58 -13.98
C GLU A 160 -9.61 10.71 -13.07
N ALA A 161 -10.69 10.00 -13.40
CA ALA A 161 -11.90 9.97 -12.58
C ALA A 161 -11.62 9.34 -11.20
N ILE A 162 -10.85 8.26 -11.16
CA ILE A 162 -10.37 7.62 -9.91
C ILE A 162 -9.50 8.59 -9.11
N ALA A 163 -8.51 9.23 -9.77
CA ALA A 163 -7.54 10.12 -9.14
C ALA A 163 -8.18 11.39 -8.54
N HIS A 164 -9.30 11.88 -9.12
CA HIS A 164 -10.02 13.04 -8.63
C HIS A 164 -11.03 12.74 -7.51
N VAL A 165 -11.20 11.49 -7.08
CA VAL A 165 -12.12 11.19 -5.98
C VAL A 165 -11.61 11.81 -4.69
N GLU A 166 -12.43 12.66 -4.09
CA GLU A 166 -12.14 13.28 -2.79
C GLU A 166 -11.89 12.20 -1.74
N GLY A 167 -10.74 12.27 -1.08
CA GLY A 167 -10.33 11.31 -0.05
C GLY A 167 -9.41 10.21 -0.55
N VAL A 168 -9.16 10.10 -1.86
CA VAL A 168 -8.04 9.33 -2.42
C VAL A 168 -6.76 10.16 -2.26
N ASP A 169 -5.77 9.61 -1.54
CA ASP A 169 -4.50 10.30 -1.26
C ASP A 169 -3.42 10.00 -2.31
N GLY A 170 -3.58 8.90 -3.07
CA GLY A 170 -2.67 8.52 -4.15
C GLY A 170 -3.18 7.33 -4.94
N VAL A 171 -2.64 7.17 -6.15
CA VAL A 171 -2.98 6.07 -7.06
C VAL A 171 -1.73 5.21 -7.27
N PHE A 172 -1.89 3.92 -7.00
CA PHE A 172 -0.84 2.92 -7.18
C PHE A 172 -1.09 2.14 -8.46
N ILE A 173 -0.07 1.99 -9.28
CA ILE A 173 -0.12 1.16 -10.50
C ILE A 173 0.37 -0.23 -10.12
N GLY A 174 -0.49 -1.26 -10.29
CA GLY A 174 -0.15 -2.67 -10.04
C GLY A 174 0.45 -3.33 -11.28
N PRO A 175 1.80 -3.48 -11.39
CA PRO A 175 2.41 -3.93 -12.64
C PRO A 175 2.18 -5.41 -12.94
N GLY A 176 1.91 -6.24 -11.92
CA GLY A 176 1.66 -7.68 -12.08
C GLY A 176 0.39 -7.93 -12.88
N ASP A 177 -0.77 -7.52 -12.33
CA ASP A 177 -2.06 -7.71 -12.97
C ASP A 177 -2.20 -6.88 -14.24
N LEU A 178 -1.64 -5.67 -14.27
CA LEU A 178 -1.59 -4.88 -15.49
C LEU A 178 -0.87 -5.60 -16.61
N SER A 179 0.26 -6.26 -16.33
CA SER A 179 0.98 -7.03 -17.35
C SER A 179 0.14 -8.21 -17.88
N ALA A 180 -0.60 -8.87 -16.99
CA ALA A 180 -1.51 -9.95 -17.36
C ALA A 180 -2.66 -9.46 -18.23
N ASP A 181 -3.32 -8.36 -17.85
CA ASP A 181 -4.44 -7.76 -18.60
C ASP A 181 -4.00 -7.22 -19.97
N LEU A 182 -2.73 -6.79 -20.11
CA LEU A 182 -2.11 -6.40 -21.38
C LEU A 182 -1.69 -7.59 -22.26
N GLY A 183 -1.80 -8.86 -21.77
CA GLY A 183 -1.41 -10.05 -22.48
C GLY A 183 0.06 -10.46 -22.28
N HIS A 184 0.75 -9.87 -21.31
CA HIS A 184 2.15 -10.11 -20.99
C HIS A 184 2.32 -10.73 -19.60
N LEU A 185 1.49 -11.72 -19.25
CA LEU A 185 1.47 -12.37 -17.93
C LEU A 185 2.89 -12.73 -17.45
N GLY A 186 3.24 -12.25 -16.26
CA GLY A 186 4.55 -12.50 -15.62
C GLY A 186 5.72 -11.71 -16.21
N ASN A 187 5.48 -10.84 -17.17
CA ASN A 187 6.50 -10.00 -17.82
C ASN A 187 6.18 -8.50 -17.71
N ALA A 188 6.17 -7.99 -16.48
CA ALA A 188 5.95 -6.56 -16.23
C ALA A 188 7.06 -5.68 -16.86
N ALA A 189 8.24 -6.25 -17.19
CA ALA A 189 9.32 -5.53 -17.86
C ALA A 189 9.12 -5.42 -19.39
N HIS A 190 8.04 -5.99 -19.95
CA HIS A 190 7.76 -5.88 -21.38
C HIS A 190 7.64 -4.40 -21.80
N PRO A 191 8.24 -3.97 -22.95
CA PRO A 191 8.25 -2.56 -23.35
C PRO A 191 6.87 -1.91 -23.44
N GLU A 192 5.85 -2.65 -23.91
CA GLU A 192 4.46 -2.16 -23.95
C GLU A 192 3.92 -1.87 -22.52
N VAL A 193 4.18 -2.80 -21.59
CA VAL A 193 3.76 -2.63 -20.18
C VAL A 193 4.47 -1.42 -19.56
N GLN A 194 5.76 -1.26 -19.84
CA GLN A 194 6.54 -0.13 -19.35
C GLN A 194 6.01 1.20 -19.89
N ALA A 195 5.71 1.27 -21.19
CA ALA A 195 5.15 2.47 -21.79
C ALA A 195 3.80 2.85 -21.15
N VAL A 196 2.95 1.87 -20.87
CA VAL A 196 1.65 2.08 -20.21
C VAL A 196 1.83 2.56 -18.75
N ILE A 197 2.79 2.00 -18.00
CA ILE A 197 3.09 2.44 -16.63
C ILE A 197 3.61 3.88 -16.63
N GLU A 198 4.54 4.22 -17.52
CA GLU A 198 5.09 5.59 -17.63
C GLU A 198 4.01 6.61 -18.01
N ASP A 199 3.13 6.28 -18.96
CA ASP A 199 1.96 7.10 -19.30
C ASP A 199 1.05 7.30 -18.09
N ALA A 200 0.70 6.23 -17.38
CA ALA A 200 -0.14 6.30 -16.20
C ALA A 200 0.46 7.17 -15.09
N ILE A 201 1.78 7.10 -14.84
CA ILE A 201 2.48 7.98 -13.90
C ILE A 201 2.28 9.45 -14.30
N GLY A 202 2.47 9.77 -15.58
CA GLY A 202 2.29 11.13 -16.12
C GLY A 202 0.86 11.62 -15.94
N ARG A 203 -0.13 10.80 -16.24
CA ARG A 203 -1.57 11.12 -16.12
C ARG A 203 -2.01 11.31 -14.67
N ILE A 204 -1.54 10.47 -13.73
CA ILE A 204 -1.83 10.62 -12.29
C ILE A 204 -1.31 11.98 -11.80
N LYS A 205 -0.08 12.34 -12.16
CA LYS A 205 0.51 13.64 -11.81
C LYS A 205 -0.26 14.81 -12.43
N ALA A 206 -0.63 14.70 -13.71
CA ALA A 206 -1.41 15.74 -14.41
C ALA A 206 -2.79 15.94 -13.78
N ALA A 207 -3.39 14.87 -13.23
CA ALA A 207 -4.62 14.93 -12.44
C ALA A 207 -4.42 15.52 -11.02
N GLY A 208 -3.20 15.92 -10.64
CA GLY A 208 -2.91 16.46 -9.30
C GLY A 208 -2.86 15.41 -8.20
N SER A 209 -2.84 14.13 -8.54
CA SER A 209 -2.74 13.00 -7.60
C SER A 209 -1.29 12.50 -7.46
N ILE A 210 -1.05 11.62 -6.52
CA ILE A 210 0.28 11.12 -6.17
C ILE A 210 0.44 9.70 -6.73
N PRO A 211 1.39 9.45 -7.67
CA PRO A 211 1.62 8.11 -8.21
C PRO A 211 2.53 7.27 -7.31
N GLY A 212 2.26 5.98 -7.29
CA GLY A 212 3.10 4.95 -6.72
C GLY A 212 3.10 3.67 -7.55
N THR A 213 4.08 2.81 -7.35
CA THR A 213 4.18 1.50 -8.01
C THR A 213 5.16 0.59 -7.28
N LEU A 214 5.33 -0.65 -7.77
CA LEU A 214 6.25 -1.65 -7.25
C LEU A 214 7.09 -2.25 -8.38
N THR A 215 8.38 -2.42 -8.15
CA THR A 215 9.22 -3.30 -8.96
C THR A 215 10.38 -3.84 -8.13
N GLY A 216 10.83 -5.06 -8.43
CA GLY A 216 12.07 -5.63 -7.87
C GLY A 216 13.30 -5.33 -8.72
N ASP A 217 13.15 -4.65 -9.85
CA ASP A 217 14.24 -4.20 -10.71
C ASP A 217 14.69 -2.80 -10.29
N GLU A 218 15.95 -2.67 -9.90
CA GLU A 218 16.50 -1.39 -9.41
C GLU A 218 16.49 -0.30 -10.49
N THR A 219 16.74 -0.66 -11.74
CA THR A 219 16.75 0.30 -12.85
C THR A 219 15.36 0.86 -13.09
N LEU A 220 14.35 -0.01 -13.12
CA LEU A 220 12.96 0.43 -13.25
C LEU A 220 12.49 1.22 -12.03
N ALA A 221 12.87 0.83 -10.81
CA ALA A 221 12.52 1.58 -9.61
C ALA A 221 13.04 3.01 -9.66
N ARG A 222 14.31 3.21 -10.04
CA ARG A 222 14.91 4.53 -10.22
C ARG A 222 14.19 5.33 -11.32
N ARG A 223 13.88 4.67 -12.44
CA ARG A 223 13.13 5.29 -13.54
C ARG A 223 11.76 5.80 -13.10
N TYR A 224 11.00 5.02 -12.34
CA TYR A 224 9.69 5.44 -11.84
C TYR A 224 9.79 6.61 -10.84
N ILE A 225 10.81 6.61 -9.99
CA ILE A 225 11.10 7.72 -9.07
C ILE A 225 11.42 8.99 -9.86
N GLU A 226 12.26 8.90 -10.90
CA GLU A 226 12.59 10.03 -11.79
C GLU A 226 11.36 10.59 -12.50
N LEU A 227 10.41 9.73 -12.90
CA LEU A 227 9.13 10.13 -13.48
C LEU A 227 8.18 10.78 -12.47
N GLY A 228 8.48 10.63 -11.17
CA GLY A 228 7.78 11.30 -10.08
C GLY A 228 6.87 10.42 -9.24
N CYS A 229 7.07 9.10 -9.23
CA CYS A 229 6.47 8.25 -8.21
C CYS A 229 6.98 8.67 -6.83
N LEU A 230 6.08 9.01 -5.92
CA LEU A 230 6.44 9.43 -4.56
C LEU A 230 6.36 8.28 -3.54
N PHE A 231 5.77 7.14 -3.87
CA PHE A 231 5.78 5.96 -3.03
C PHE A 231 6.05 4.73 -3.88
N THR A 232 7.30 4.28 -3.84
CA THR A 232 7.81 3.19 -4.69
C THR A 232 8.23 2.01 -3.84
N GLY A 233 7.61 0.84 -4.10
CA GLY A 233 8.06 -0.44 -3.58
C GLY A 233 9.24 -0.96 -4.39
N VAL A 234 10.29 -1.41 -3.70
CA VAL A 234 11.54 -1.83 -4.38
C VAL A 234 11.81 -3.32 -4.22
N GLY A 235 10.82 -4.10 -3.78
CA GLY A 235 10.93 -5.55 -3.65
C GLY A 235 9.96 -6.14 -2.63
N ALA A 236 10.19 -7.40 -2.27
CA ALA A 236 9.42 -8.14 -1.29
C ALA A 236 10.32 -8.99 -0.38
N ASP A 237 9.93 -9.16 0.88
CA ASP A 237 10.65 -9.93 1.89
C ASP A 237 10.87 -11.39 1.46
N VAL A 238 9.86 -12.03 0.88
CA VAL A 238 9.94 -13.40 0.35
C VAL A 238 11.00 -13.50 -0.74
N GLY A 239 11.12 -12.50 -1.60
CA GLY A 239 12.14 -12.44 -2.65
C GLY A 239 13.55 -12.31 -2.07
N ILE A 240 13.73 -11.44 -1.07
CA ILE A 240 15.02 -11.26 -0.39
C ILE A 240 15.45 -12.56 0.29
N LEU A 241 14.55 -13.19 1.05
CA LEU A 241 14.84 -14.44 1.76
C LEU A 241 15.16 -15.58 0.79
N ALA A 242 14.33 -15.80 -0.24
CA ALA A 242 14.53 -16.87 -1.21
C ALA A 242 15.87 -16.73 -1.93
N ARG A 243 16.15 -15.56 -2.53
CA ARG A 243 17.41 -15.35 -3.26
C ARG A 243 18.65 -15.35 -2.37
N GLY A 244 18.54 -14.77 -1.18
CA GLY A 244 19.65 -14.81 -0.20
C GLY A 244 19.99 -16.25 0.22
N ALA A 245 18.96 -17.07 0.49
CA ALA A 245 19.15 -18.47 0.83
C ALA A 245 19.73 -19.29 -0.34
N GLU A 246 19.22 -19.09 -1.56
CA GLU A 246 19.74 -19.73 -2.77
C GLU A 246 21.20 -19.37 -3.03
N GLN A 247 21.54 -18.09 -2.94
CA GLN A 247 22.93 -17.63 -3.11
C GLN A 247 23.87 -18.23 -2.08
N LEU A 248 23.45 -18.29 -0.82
CA LEU A 248 24.22 -18.90 0.25
C LEU A 248 24.44 -20.40 -0.01
N ALA A 249 23.36 -21.13 -0.36
CA ALA A 249 23.44 -22.56 -0.66
C ALA A 249 24.39 -22.86 -1.84
N ARG A 250 24.34 -22.07 -2.91
CA ARG A 250 25.24 -22.22 -4.08
C ARG A 250 26.72 -22.12 -3.71
N ARG A 251 27.08 -21.18 -2.80
CA ARG A 251 28.49 -21.01 -2.37
C ARG A 251 29.10 -22.26 -1.73
N PHE A 252 28.28 -23.14 -1.14
CA PHE A 252 28.74 -24.36 -0.46
C PHE A 252 28.46 -25.64 -1.22
N LYS A 253 27.62 -25.62 -2.24
CA LYS A 253 27.23 -26.81 -3.03
C LYS A 253 27.79 -26.83 -4.44
N THR A 254 28.40 -25.77 -4.94
CA THR A 254 29.11 -25.79 -6.21
C THR A 254 30.40 -26.58 -6.03
N PRO A 255 30.67 -27.64 -6.82
CA PRO A 255 31.95 -28.36 -6.78
C PRO A 255 33.09 -27.38 -7.09
N VAL A 256 34.16 -27.43 -6.29
CA VAL A 256 35.41 -26.74 -6.53
C VAL A 256 36.10 -27.31 -7.76
#